data_9e569a1a16801222966c0a27e0ec7e29
#
_entry.id   9e569a1a16801222966c0a27e0ec7e29
#
_cell.length_a   1.000
_cell.length_b   1.000
_cell.length_c   1.000
_cell.angle_alpha   90.00
_cell.angle_beta   90.00
_cell.angle_gamma   90.00
#
_symmetry.space_group_name_H-M   'P 1'
#
loop_
_entity.id
_entity.type
_entity.pdbx_description
1 polymer ?
#
loop_
_entity_poly.entity_id
_entity_poly.type
_entity_poly.pdbx_seq_one_letter_code
_entity_poly.pdbx_strand_id
1 'polypeptide(L)'
;MSEVRALTVPLDSIAPCFEGIVPSSVCSCSRDGLPNVTFLSIVHRLDANHVGLSFQFFNKTRKNTQENPRAQVIVVMPGSADQYRLDLRYLRTETDGAAFDRMNTRLQAVASQTGMSQVFKLRGVDIFEVLDCRPVSAKGLADFAPKPESMRELESFTERLAGCEGLDALLSTALEALADLFGHVHSFVMFPDEDGTRLYTGASYGFEPSGVGSEVVIGEGMLGLSAKRRSVVRAIHMRVGGLGGIVRVGKRTSV
;
A
#
# COMPACT_ATOMS: atom_id res chain seq x y z
N MET A 1 24.10 20.91 5.43
CA MET A 1 23.65 20.22 4.21
C MET A 1 24.41 18.90 4.14
N SER A 2 23.78 17.78 4.49
CA SER A 2 24.44 16.48 4.35
C SER A 2 24.51 16.14 2.87
N GLU A 3 25.70 15.83 2.38
CA GLU A 3 25.88 15.30 1.03
C GLU A 3 25.00 14.07 0.83
N VAL A 4 24.09 14.16 -0.15
CA VAL A 4 23.26 13.02 -0.56
C VAL A 4 24.21 11.99 -1.20
N ARG A 5 24.51 10.93 -0.48
CA ARG A 5 25.34 9.83 -0.97
C ARG A 5 24.59 9.14 -2.12
N ALA A 6 25.24 9.02 -3.28
CA ALA A 6 24.67 8.27 -4.40
C ALA A 6 24.64 6.76 -4.06
N LEU A 7 23.45 6.17 -4.11
CA LEU A 7 23.24 4.73 -3.95
C LEU A 7 23.57 4.03 -5.28
N THR A 8 24.03 2.77 -5.22
CA THR A 8 24.26 1.94 -6.42
C THR A 8 22.96 1.78 -7.24
N VAL A 9 21.82 1.59 -6.56
CA VAL A 9 20.49 1.64 -7.16
C VAL A 9 19.69 2.72 -6.42
N PRO A 10 19.20 3.77 -7.10
CA PRO A 10 18.35 4.78 -6.48
C PRO A 10 17.04 4.17 -5.96
N LEU A 11 16.59 4.56 -4.76
CA LEU A 11 15.35 4.04 -4.18
C LEU A 11 14.10 4.37 -5.01
N ASP A 12 14.16 5.46 -5.78
CA ASP A 12 13.06 5.85 -6.69
C ASP A 12 12.87 4.84 -7.82
N SER A 13 13.96 4.26 -8.34
CA SER A 13 13.89 3.26 -9.41
C SER A 13 13.27 1.92 -8.98
N ILE A 14 13.20 1.67 -7.67
CA ILE A 14 12.60 0.47 -7.08
C ILE A 14 11.41 0.82 -6.18
N ALA A 15 10.75 1.95 -6.43
CA ALA A 15 9.61 2.42 -5.63
C ALA A 15 8.51 1.35 -5.41
N PRO A 16 8.16 0.48 -6.37
CA PRO A 16 7.17 -0.58 -6.15
C PRO A 16 7.54 -1.58 -5.06
N CYS A 17 8.83 -1.76 -4.75
CA CYS A 17 9.27 -2.63 -3.66
C CYS A 17 8.80 -2.15 -2.28
N PHE A 18 8.47 -0.86 -2.14
CA PHE A 18 8.05 -0.24 -0.89
C PHE A 18 6.52 -0.14 -0.73
N GLU A 19 5.76 -0.74 -1.66
CA GLU A 19 4.29 -0.73 -1.61
C GLU A 19 3.69 -1.84 -0.74
N GLY A 20 4.51 -2.72 -0.16
CA GLY A 20 4.05 -3.80 0.72
C GLY A 20 3.35 -4.94 -0.01
N ILE A 21 3.63 -5.11 -1.30
CA ILE A 21 3.10 -6.20 -2.13
C ILE A 21 3.72 -7.52 -1.73
N VAL A 22 5.02 -7.50 -1.53
CA VAL A 22 5.81 -8.66 -1.10
C VAL A 22 6.42 -8.34 0.25
N PRO A 23 6.28 -9.22 1.26
CA PRO A 23 6.94 -9.04 2.55
C PRO A 23 8.45 -8.92 2.38
N SER A 24 9.07 -8.05 3.15
CA SER A 24 10.50 -7.83 3.17
C SER A 24 11.16 -8.65 4.27
N SER A 25 12.38 -9.12 4.03
CA SER A 25 13.19 -9.77 5.06
C SER A 25 14.14 -8.77 5.69
N VAL A 26 14.21 -8.75 7.03
CA VAL A 26 15.12 -7.90 7.80
C VAL A 26 16.10 -8.75 8.57
N CYS A 27 17.38 -8.47 8.36
CA CYS A 27 18.48 -9.09 9.08
C CYS A 27 19.10 -8.06 10.03
N SER A 28 19.32 -8.46 11.26
CA SER A 28 20.03 -7.68 12.29
C SER A 28 20.98 -8.58 13.08
N CYS A 29 21.90 -7.99 13.80
CA CYS A 29 22.85 -8.72 14.60
C CYS A 29 22.97 -8.07 15.98
N SER A 30 23.01 -8.89 17.03
CA SER A 30 23.28 -8.38 18.38
C SER A 30 24.72 -7.89 18.50
N ARG A 31 25.04 -7.21 19.61
CA ARG A 31 26.39 -6.77 19.91
C ARG A 31 27.40 -7.93 19.96
N ASP A 32 26.93 -9.10 20.39
CA ASP A 32 27.77 -10.32 20.53
C ASP A 32 27.86 -11.12 19.22
N GLY A 33 27.37 -10.57 18.09
CA GLY A 33 27.46 -11.22 16.79
C GLY A 33 26.35 -12.23 16.49
N LEU A 34 25.33 -12.39 17.37
CA LEU A 34 24.24 -13.34 17.13
C LEU A 34 23.24 -12.78 16.09
N PRO A 35 23.08 -13.44 14.93
CA PRO A 35 22.18 -12.96 13.87
C PRO A 35 20.71 -13.17 14.24
N ASN A 36 19.87 -12.36 13.62
CA ASN A 36 18.41 -12.48 13.69
C ASN A 36 17.79 -12.07 12.36
N VAL A 37 16.87 -12.87 11.88
CA VAL A 37 16.09 -12.60 10.67
C VAL A 37 14.61 -12.56 11.03
N THR A 38 13.90 -11.59 10.47
CA THR A 38 12.45 -11.48 10.62
C THR A 38 11.84 -10.94 9.32
N PHE A 39 10.52 -11.10 9.19
CA PHE A 39 9.77 -10.54 8.08
C PHE A 39 9.04 -9.27 8.52
N LEU A 40 8.99 -8.30 7.61
CA LEU A 40 8.18 -7.10 7.73
C LEU A 40 7.16 -7.06 6.59
N SER A 41 5.94 -6.68 6.90
CA SER A 41 4.91 -6.50 5.88
C SER A 41 5.24 -5.36 4.92
N ILE A 42 5.81 -4.27 5.44
CA ILE A 42 6.11 -3.08 4.65
C ILE A 42 7.39 -2.42 5.15
N VAL A 43 8.27 -2.07 4.21
CA VAL A 43 9.35 -1.12 4.39
C VAL A 43 8.89 0.20 3.76
N HIS A 44 8.93 1.30 4.49
CA HIS A 44 8.47 2.59 4.00
C HIS A 44 9.63 3.42 3.49
N ARG A 45 9.60 3.82 2.23
CA ARG A 45 10.50 4.84 1.71
C ARG A 45 10.08 6.21 2.24
N LEU A 46 10.98 6.91 2.89
CA LEU A 46 10.74 8.25 3.43
C LEU A 46 11.22 9.33 2.47
N ASP A 47 12.42 9.14 1.92
CA ASP A 47 13.04 10.01 0.91
C ASP A 47 14.06 9.21 0.07
N ALA A 48 14.95 9.91 -0.63
CA ALA A 48 15.96 9.31 -1.51
C ALA A 48 16.95 8.37 -0.77
N ASN A 49 17.20 8.58 0.53
CA ASN A 49 18.23 7.88 1.30
C ASN A 49 17.73 7.33 2.63
N HIS A 50 16.44 7.46 2.94
CA HIS A 50 15.90 6.98 4.21
C HIS A 50 14.71 6.06 4.04
N VAL A 51 14.67 5.05 4.89
CA VAL A 51 13.54 4.13 5.02
C VAL A 51 13.07 4.05 6.46
N GLY A 52 11.78 3.78 6.66
CA GLY A 52 11.18 3.51 7.95
C GLY A 52 10.75 2.06 8.08
N LEU A 53 11.05 1.45 9.20
CA LEU A 53 10.57 0.11 9.58
C LEU A 53 9.57 0.24 10.73
N SER A 54 8.37 -0.36 10.56
CA SER A 54 7.37 -0.35 11.62
C SER A 54 7.72 -1.33 12.73
N PHE A 55 7.50 -0.94 13.97
CA PHE A 55 7.48 -1.91 15.04
C PHE A 55 6.14 -1.88 15.79
N GLN A 56 5.63 -3.06 16.08
CA GLN A 56 4.37 -3.27 16.79
C GLN A 56 4.59 -3.92 18.15
N PHE A 57 5.62 -4.75 18.25
CA PHE A 57 5.98 -5.50 19.44
C PHE A 57 7.45 -5.29 19.78
N PHE A 58 7.83 -5.46 21.05
CA PHE A 58 9.23 -5.59 21.44
C PHE A 58 9.78 -6.85 20.79
N ASN A 59 10.65 -6.66 19.80
CA ASN A 59 11.26 -7.77 19.09
C ASN A 59 12.79 -7.70 19.19
N LYS A 60 13.41 -8.84 18.92
CA LYS A 60 14.86 -8.99 18.92
C LYS A 60 15.55 -8.08 17.90
N THR A 61 14.91 -7.85 16.75
CA THR A 61 15.42 -6.95 15.70
C THR A 61 15.64 -5.54 16.24
N ARG A 62 14.65 -4.98 16.95
CA ARG A 62 14.74 -3.63 17.51
C ARG A 62 15.84 -3.55 18.59
N LYS A 63 15.90 -4.54 19.50
CA LYS A 63 16.97 -4.61 20.48
C LYS A 63 18.34 -4.62 19.79
N ASN A 64 18.50 -5.49 18.79
CA ASN A 64 19.73 -5.59 18.04
C ASN A 64 20.12 -4.26 17.39
N THR A 65 19.19 -3.58 16.70
CA THR A 65 19.51 -2.32 15.98
C THR A 65 19.80 -1.14 16.91
N GLN A 66 19.32 -1.18 18.14
CA GLN A 66 19.69 -0.19 19.17
C GLN A 66 21.10 -0.43 19.73
N GLU A 67 21.51 -1.70 19.86
CA GLU A 67 22.83 -2.08 20.36
C GLU A 67 23.91 -2.08 19.24
N ASN A 68 23.51 -2.47 18.02
CA ASN A 68 24.32 -2.49 16.81
C ASN A 68 23.51 -1.84 15.68
N PRO A 69 23.80 -0.60 15.29
CA PRO A 69 22.94 0.18 14.39
C PRO A 69 22.97 -0.31 12.94
N ARG A 70 23.52 -1.48 12.67
CA ARG A 70 23.57 -2.07 11.33
C ARG A 70 22.46 -3.08 11.14
N ALA A 71 21.77 -2.95 10.00
CA ALA A 71 20.77 -3.90 9.54
C ALA A 71 20.85 -4.06 8.02
N GLN A 72 20.27 -5.14 7.52
CA GLN A 72 20.06 -5.34 6.10
C GLN A 72 18.59 -5.66 5.84
N VAL A 73 18.07 -5.15 4.75
CA VAL A 73 16.71 -5.46 4.28
C VAL A 73 16.78 -5.97 2.86
N ILE A 74 16.07 -7.07 2.59
CA ILE A 74 15.80 -7.53 1.23
C ILE A 74 14.38 -7.10 0.88
N VAL A 75 14.26 -6.28 -0.14
CA VAL A 75 12.98 -5.90 -0.76
C VAL A 75 12.84 -6.60 -2.11
N VAL A 76 11.61 -6.87 -2.52
CA VAL A 76 11.32 -7.64 -3.74
C VAL A 76 10.46 -6.80 -4.67
N MET A 77 10.85 -6.73 -5.93
CA MET A 77 10.08 -6.07 -6.98
C MET A 77 8.83 -6.90 -7.30
N PRO A 78 7.65 -6.32 -7.15
CA PRO A 78 6.43 -6.99 -7.56
C PRO A 78 6.44 -7.27 -9.07
N GLY A 79 6.02 -8.45 -9.46
CA GLY A 79 5.95 -8.87 -10.85
C GLY A 79 7.21 -9.54 -11.36
N SER A 80 8.38 -8.91 -11.34
CA SER A 80 9.64 -9.51 -11.80
C SER A 80 10.31 -10.42 -10.75
N ALA A 81 9.94 -10.25 -9.47
CA ALA A 81 10.59 -10.89 -8.32
C ALA A 81 12.10 -10.57 -8.17
N ASP A 82 12.59 -9.53 -8.84
CA ASP A 82 13.93 -9.03 -8.62
C ASP A 82 14.11 -8.59 -7.16
N GLN A 83 15.23 -8.93 -6.60
CA GLN A 83 15.53 -8.64 -5.20
C GLN A 83 16.60 -7.56 -5.10
N TYR A 84 16.41 -6.68 -4.13
CA TYR A 84 17.36 -5.63 -3.81
C TYR A 84 17.70 -5.68 -2.33
N ARG A 85 18.99 -5.62 -2.04
CA ARG A 85 19.53 -5.55 -0.69
C ARG A 85 19.81 -4.09 -0.33
N LEU A 86 19.22 -3.65 0.76
CA LEU A 86 19.50 -2.36 1.38
C LEU A 86 20.41 -2.59 2.60
N ASP A 87 21.56 -1.97 2.63
CA ASP A 87 22.43 -1.89 3.79
C ASP A 87 22.03 -0.66 4.60
N LEU A 88 21.64 -0.85 5.86
CA LEU A 88 20.99 0.16 6.67
C LEU A 88 21.80 0.55 7.89
N ARG A 89 21.66 1.81 8.31
CA ARG A 89 22.10 2.33 9.60
C ARG A 89 20.92 2.95 10.35
N TYR A 90 20.63 2.42 11.54
CA TYR A 90 19.62 3.00 12.43
C TYR A 90 20.02 4.40 12.85
N LEU A 91 19.06 5.32 12.80
CA LEU A 91 19.25 6.71 13.20
C LEU A 91 18.47 7.04 14.48
N ARG A 92 17.17 6.80 14.47
CA ARG A 92 16.26 7.16 15.55
C ARG A 92 14.93 6.43 15.42
N THR A 93 14.13 6.51 16.48
CA THR A 93 12.73 6.08 16.49
C THR A 93 11.82 7.30 16.55
N GLU A 94 10.77 7.32 15.73
CA GLU A 94 9.68 8.30 15.79
C GLU A 94 8.40 7.62 16.28
N THR A 95 7.73 8.24 17.25
CA THR A 95 6.46 7.77 17.84
C THR A 95 5.28 8.65 17.46
N ASP A 96 5.54 9.74 16.76
CA ASP A 96 4.60 10.72 16.23
C ASP A 96 5.17 11.37 14.97
N GLY A 97 4.43 12.30 14.36
CA GLY A 97 4.85 13.05 13.20
C GLY A 97 4.53 12.40 11.86
N ALA A 98 4.93 13.06 10.78
CA ALA A 98 4.49 12.75 9.42
C ALA A 98 4.86 11.32 8.95
N ALA A 99 6.02 10.78 9.35
CA ALA A 99 6.43 9.42 9.00
C ALA A 99 5.58 8.39 9.75
N PHE A 100 5.37 8.61 11.05
CA PHE A 100 4.51 7.77 11.89
C PHE A 100 3.07 7.77 11.37
N ASP A 101 2.49 8.92 11.06
CA ASP A 101 1.11 9.05 10.59
C ASP A 101 0.88 8.34 9.27
N ARG A 102 1.79 8.48 8.30
CA ARG A 102 1.72 7.77 7.02
C ARG A 102 1.78 6.25 7.22
N MET A 103 2.70 5.78 8.07
CA MET A 103 2.86 4.36 8.34
C MET A 103 1.68 3.78 9.10
N ASN A 104 1.18 4.51 10.10
CA ASN A 104 0.00 4.10 10.86
C ASN A 104 -1.24 3.98 9.97
N THR A 105 -1.41 4.91 9.01
CA THR A 105 -2.49 4.84 8.02
C THR A 105 -2.43 3.55 7.20
N ARG A 106 -1.26 3.21 6.69
CA ARG A 106 -1.09 1.98 5.90
C ARG A 106 -1.30 0.73 6.75
N LEU A 107 -0.78 0.71 7.97
CA LEU A 107 -0.97 -0.41 8.88
C LEU A 107 -2.45 -0.62 9.20
N GLN A 108 -3.18 0.44 9.50
CA GLN A 108 -4.62 0.37 9.77
C GLN A 108 -5.42 -0.10 8.54
N ALA A 109 -5.03 0.33 7.34
CA ALA A 109 -5.66 -0.13 6.10
C ALA A 109 -5.48 -1.64 5.91
N VAL A 110 -4.27 -2.16 6.11
CA VAL A 110 -3.98 -3.61 6.02
C VAL A 110 -4.70 -4.39 7.12
N ALA A 111 -4.65 -3.89 8.36
CA ALA A 111 -5.30 -4.51 9.51
C ALA A 111 -6.82 -4.62 9.34
N SER A 112 -7.44 -3.60 8.73
CA SER A 112 -8.89 -3.60 8.47
C SER A 112 -9.33 -4.68 7.48
N GLN A 113 -8.47 -5.05 6.52
CA GLN A 113 -8.77 -6.13 5.57
C GLN A 113 -8.76 -7.51 6.19
N THR A 114 -7.92 -7.69 7.23
CA THR A 114 -7.78 -8.98 7.90
C THR A 114 -8.71 -9.14 9.10
N GLY A 115 -9.57 -8.15 9.38
CA GLY A 115 -10.41 -8.11 10.58
C GLY A 115 -9.61 -7.93 11.88
N MET A 116 -8.34 -7.53 11.80
CA MET A 116 -7.40 -7.46 12.92
C MET A 116 -7.08 -6.01 13.32
N SER A 117 -7.96 -5.05 13.02
CA SER A 117 -7.77 -3.62 13.29
C SER A 117 -7.52 -3.28 14.78
N GLN A 118 -8.02 -4.13 15.69
CA GLN A 118 -7.77 -3.97 17.12
C GLN A 118 -6.43 -4.56 17.59
N VAL A 119 -5.82 -5.42 16.80
CA VAL A 119 -4.59 -6.16 17.15
C VAL A 119 -3.33 -5.40 16.75
N PHE A 120 -3.35 -4.80 15.56
CA PHE A 120 -2.18 -4.10 15.01
C PHE A 120 -2.16 -2.63 15.45
N LYS A 121 -1.32 -2.33 16.43
CA LYS A 121 -1.05 -0.95 16.88
C LYS A 121 0.39 -0.60 16.57
N LEU A 122 0.58 0.42 15.72
CA LEU A 122 1.90 0.98 15.52
C LEU A 122 2.39 1.61 16.82
N ARG A 123 3.55 1.22 17.29
CA ARG A 123 4.19 1.78 18.49
C ARG A 123 5.26 2.80 18.14
N GLY A 124 5.78 2.73 16.93
CA GLY A 124 6.77 3.66 16.42
C GLY A 124 7.32 3.21 15.08
N VAL A 125 8.10 4.09 14.51
CA VAL A 125 8.82 3.92 13.26
C VAL A 125 10.30 4.06 13.52
N ASP A 126 11.05 3.02 13.28
CA ASP A 126 12.50 3.08 13.32
C ASP A 126 13.02 3.61 11.98
N ILE A 127 13.69 4.76 12.03
CA ILE A 127 14.24 5.46 10.86
C ILE A 127 15.65 4.98 10.61
N PHE A 128 15.90 4.60 9.37
CA PHE A 128 17.22 4.14 8.92
C PHE A 128 17.70 4.97 7.73
N GLU A 129 18.97 5.27 7.73
CA GLU A 129 19.70 5.71 6.55
C GLU A 129 20.05 4.49 5.68
N VAL A 130 19.84 4.59 4.39
CA VAL A 130 20.26 3.60 3.41
C VAL A 130 21.71 3.91 3.02
N LEU A 131 22.62 3.06 3.41
CA LEU A 131 24.05 3.21 3.12
C LEU A 131 24.38 2.77 1.70
N ASP A 132 23.67 1.76 1.23
CA ASP A 132 23.76 1.29 -0.14
C ASP A 132 22.51 0.46 -0.50
N CYS A 133 22.19 0.41 -1.79
CA CYS A 133 21.14 -0.43 -2.36
C CYS A 133 21.72 -1.15 -3.58
N ARG A 134 21.70 -2.49 -3.57
CA ARG A 134 22.29 -3.34 -4.62
C ARG A 134 21.31 -4.41 -5.08
N PRO A 135 21.32 -4.75 -6.37
CA PRO A 135 20.58 -5.91 -6.84
C PRO A 135 21.18 -7.19 -6.22
N VAL A 136 20.30 -8.12 -5.85
CA VAL A 136 20.69 -9.48 -5.46
C VAL A 136 20.44 -10.35 -6.68
N SER A 137 21.44 -11.12 -7.12
CA SER A 137 21.27 -12.03 -8.26
C SER A 137 20.21 -13.08 -7.94
N ALA A 138 18.99 -12.84 -8.40
CA ALA A 138 17.94 -13.84 -8.45
C ALA A 138 17.72 -14.20 -9.93
N LYS A 139 17.63 -15.49 -10.25
CA LYS A 139 17.10 -15.91 -11.54
C LYS A 139 15.62 -15.55 -11.54
N GLY A 140 15.23 -14.58 -12.37
CA GLY A 140 13.88 -14.02 -12.42
C GLY A 140 12.79 -15.05 -12.62
N LEU A 141 11.67 -14.84 -11.95
CA LEU A 141 10.39 -15.37 -12.36
C LEU A 141 9.92 -14.58 -13.58
N ALA A 142 9.26 -15.25 -14.52
CA ALA A 142 8.88 -14.71 -15.82
C ALA A 142 8.23 -13.32 -15.77
N ASP A 143 8.51 -12.52 -16.79
CA ASP A 143 8.06 -11.14 -16.99
C ASP A 143 6.56 -10.91 -16.75
N PHE A 144 6.25 -10.42 -15.57
CA PHE A 144 5.00 -9.71 -15.28
C PHE A 144 5.27 -8.20 -15.26
N ALA A 145 5.80 -7.67 -16.35
CA ALA A 145 5.89 -6.23 -16.49
C ALA A 145 4.46 -5.67 -16.65
N PRO A 146 3.96 -4.82 -15.73
CA PRO A 146 2.75 -4.08 -16.00
C PRO A 146 2.98 -3.27 -17.27
N LYS A 147 2.07 -3.36 -18.24
CA LYS A 147 2.12 -2.51 -19.44
C LYS A 147 2.13 -1.06 -18.97
N PRO A 148 3.09 -0.24 -19.38
CA PRO A 148 3.03 1.19 -19.08
C PRO A 148 1.76 1.74 -19.71
N GLU A 149 0.96 2.41 -18.90
CA GLU A 149 -0.21 3.14 -19.36
C GLU A 149 0.26 4.18 -20.37
N SER A 150 -0.23 4.12 -21.59
CA SER A 150 0.18 5.04 -22.63
C SER A 150 -0.66 6.31 -22.60
N MET A 151 -0.08 7.43 -23.06
CA MET A 151 -0.84 8.69 -23.23
C MET A 151 -2.05 8.52 -24.18
N ARG A 152 -1.96 7.59 -25.12
CA ARG A 152 -3.05 7.26 -26.04
C ARG A 152 -4.26 6.64 -25.31
N GLU A 153 -4.03 5.79 -24.31
CA GLU A 153 -5.11 5.21 -23.49
C GLU A 153 -5.78 6.27 -22.63
N LEU A 154 -5.01 7.22 -22.08
CA LEU A 154 -5.56 8.37 -21.36
C LEU A 154 -6.35 9.31 -22.28
N GLU A 155 -5.89 9.56 -23.50
CA GLU A 155 -6.60 10.35 -24.51
C GLU A 155 -7.93 9.67 -24.87
N SER A 156 -7.90 8.38 -25.20
CA SER A 156 -9.11 7.60 -25.48
C SER A 156 -10.08 7.56 -24.30
N PHE A 157 -9.60 7.47 -23.06
CA PHE A 157 -10.41 7.54 -21.85
C PHE A 157 -11.15 8.89 -21.77
N THR A 158 -10.42 9.99 -21.92
CA THR A 158 -10.99 11.34 -21.85
C THR A 158 -11.98 11.61 -22.97
N GLU A 159 -11.72 11.16 -24.20
CA GLU A 159 -12.65 11.27 -25.34
C GLU A 159 -13.97 10.54 -25.08
N ARG A 160 -13.93 9.32 -24.55
CA ARG A 160 -15.12 8.54 -24.19
C ARG A 160 -15.98 9.27 -23.15
N LEU A 161 -15.36 9.89 -22.15
CA LEU A 161 -16.08 10.64 -21.12
C LEU A 161 -16.68 11.95 -21.63
N ALA A 162 -15.99 12.64 -22.53
CA ALA A 162 -16.44 13.90 -23.08
C ALA A 162 -17.74 13.79 -23.89
N GLY A 163 -18.08 12.59 -24.39
CA GLY A 163 -19.32 12.31 -25.13
C GLY A 163 -20.52 11.93 -24.25
N CYS A 164 -20.36 11.85 -22.92
CA CYS A 164 -21.43 11.40 -22.04
C CYS A 164 -22.40 12.54 -21.68
N GLU A 165 -23.71 12.25 -21.74
CA GLU A 165 -24.76 13.14 -21.26
C GLU A 165 -25.31 12.60 -19.91
N GLY A 166 -25.09 13.36 -18.84
CA GLY A 166 -25.55 13.02 -17.50
C GLY A 166 -24.59 12.18 -16.66
N LEU A 167 -24.81 12.19 -15.36
CA LEU A 167 -23.93 11.58 -14.39
C LEU A 167 -23.89 10.06 -14.51
N ASP A 168 -25.03 9.42 -14.67
CA ASP A 168 -25.12 7.95 -14.72
C ASP A 168 -24.37 7.38 -15.95
N ALA A 169 -24.55 8.03 -17.12
CA ALA A 169 -23.82 7.66 -18.33
C ALA A 169 -22.31 7.89 -18.16
N LEU A 170 -21.91 9.00 -17.55
CA LEU A 170 -20.51 9.32 -17.28
C LEU A 170 -19.87 8.25 -16.37
N LEU A 171 -20.52 7.89 -15.28
CA LEU A 171 -20.02 6.91 -14.32
C LEU A 171 -19.89 5.52 -14.95
N SER A 172 -20.92 5.06 -15.65
CA SER A 172 -20.91 3.76 -16.33
C SER A 172 -19.80 3.70 -17.38
N THR A 173 -19.72 4.71 -18.25
CA THR A 173 -18.69 4.80 -19.29
C THR A 173 -17.28 4.87 -18.69
N ALA A 174 -17.10 5.60 -17.58
CA ALA A 174 -15.80 5.65 -16.89
C ALA A 174 -15.36 4.28 -16.39
N LEU A 175 -16.26 3.53 -15.74
CA LEU A 175 -15.94 2.21 -15.19
C LEU A 175 -15.68 1.18 -16.31
N GLU A 176 -16.45 1.21 -17.38
CA GLU A 176 -16.23 0.38 -18.58
C GLU A 176 -14.88 0.72 -19.25
N ALA A 177 -14.59 2.01 -19.43
CA ALA A 177 -13.32 2.44 -20.02
C ALA A 177 -12.11 2.05 -19.16
N LEU A 178 -12.23 2.08 -17.82
CA LEU A 178 -11.20 1.57 -16.92
C LEU A 178 -10.96 0.06 -17.13
N ALA A 179 -11.99 -0.71 -17.38
CA ALA A 179 -11.85 -2.13 -17.68
C ALA A 179 -11.20 -2.36 -19.05
N ASP A 180 -11.68 -1.71 -20.08
CA ASP A 180 -11.26 -1.93 -21.47
C ASP A 180 -9.83 -1.45 -21.73
N LEU A 181 -9.49 -0.25 -21.26
CA LEU A 181 -8.23 0.40 -21.58
C LEU A 181 -7.10 0.03 -20.59
N PHE A 182 -7.45 -0.12 -19.31
CA PHE A 182 -6.46 -0.35 -18.26
C PHE A 182 -6.56 -1.74 -17.59
N GLY A 183 -7.54 -2.56 -18.00
CA GLY A 183 -7.69 -3.92 -17.51
C GLY A 183 -8.19 -4.04 -16.06
N HIS A 184 -8.89 -3.03 -15.55
CA HIS A 184 -9.50 -3.09 -14.22
C HIS A 184 -10.72 -4.01 -14.23
N VAL A 185 -10.61 -5.17 -13.60
CA VAL A 185 -11.64 -6.21 -13.60
C VAL A 185 -12.85 -5.82 -12.73
N HIS A 186 -12.60 -5.11 -11.64
CA HIS A 186 -13.62 -4.66 -10.70
C HIS A 186 -13.38 -3.20 -10.33
N SER A 187 -14.37 -2.38 -10.47
CA SER A 187 -14.31 -0.96 -10.11
C SER A 187 -15.67 -0.43 -9.66
N PHE A 188 -15.66 0.61 -8.84
CA PHE A 188 -16.87 1.27 -8.38
C PHE A 188 -16.58 2.72 -7.99
N VAL A 189 -17.62 3.54 -8.01
CA VAL A 189 -17.59 4.93 -7.53
C VAL A 189 -18.53 5.05 -6.33
N MET A 190 -18.02 5.66 -5.27
CA MET A 190 -18.78 5.91 -4.05
C MET A 190 -18.93 7.40 -3.81
N PHE A 191 -20.08 7.80 -3.31
CA PHE A 191 -20.41 9.17 -2.92
C PHE A 191 -20.65 9.23 -1.40
N PRO A 192 -20.32 10.34 -0.74
CA PRO A 192 -20.70 10.55 0.64
C PRO A 192 -22.21 10.73 0.75
N ASP A 193 -22.79 10.29 1.86
CA ASP A 193 -24.15 10.62 2.24
C ASP A 193 -24.27 12.12 2.64
N GLU A 194 -25.49 12.58 2.87
CA GLU A 194 -25.75 13.98 3.24
C GLU A 194 -25.06 14.39 4.55
N ASP A 195 -24.96 13.46 5.49
CA ASP A 195 -24.35 13.69 6.80
C ASP A 195 -22.82 13.55 6.76
N GLY A 196 -22.23 13.06 5.68
CA GLY A 196 -20.79 12.82 5.55
C GLY A 196 -20.26 11.72 6.48
N THR A 197 -21.13 10.81 6.91
CA THR A 197 -20.77 9.69 7.83
C THR A 197 -20.55 8.38 7.10
N ARG A 198 -21.14 8.22 5.92
CA ARG A 198 -21.07 7.01 5.10
C ARG A 198 -20.74 7.33 3.65
N LEU A 199 -20.26 6.33 2.95
CA LEU A 199 -20.15 6.29 1.51
C LEU A 199 -21.16 5.29 0.98
N TYR A 200 -21.86 5.62 -0.11
CA TYR A 200 -22.70 4.68 -0.84
C TYR A 200 -22.19 4.50 -2.26
N THR A 201 -22.29 3.28 -2.78
CA THR A 201 -21.86 2.96 -4.14
C THR A 201 -22.91 3.44 -5.15
N GLY A 202 -22.55 4.43 -5.97
CA GLY A 202 -23.42 4.96 -7.02
C GLY A 202 -23.30 4.19 -8.34
N ALA A 203 -22.11 3.67 -8.65
CA ALA A 203 -21.88 2.87 -9.84
C ALA A 203 -20.85 1.76 -9.54
N SER A 204 -20.98 0.61 -10.21
CA SER A 204 -20.06 -0.52 -10.08
C SER A 204 -19.92 -1.29 -11.39
N TYR A 205 -18.73 -1.87 -11.62
CA TYR A 205 -18.40 -2.71 -12.76
C TYR A 205 -17.71 -3.99 -12.31
N GLY A 206 -18.03 -5.11 -12.93
CA GLY A 206 -17.39 -6.40 -12.71
C GLY A 206 -17.83 -7.17 -11.45
N PHE A 207 -18.84 -6.69 -10.72
CA PHE A 207 -19.38 -7.37 -9.55
C PHE A 207 -20.71 -8.07 -9.86
N GLU A 208 -20.84 -9.31 -9.40
CA GLU A 208 -22.12 -10.06 -9.43
C GLU A 208 -22.44 -10.57 -8.01
N PRO A 209 -23.56 -10.16 -7.39
CA PRO A 209 -24.48 -9.10 -7.85
C PRO A 209 -23.84 -7.72 -7.84
N SER A 210 -24.45 -6.76 -8.58
CA SER A 210 -23.98 -5.37 -8.60
C SER A 210 -23.79 -4.81 -7.20
N GLY A 211 -22.68 -4.09 -7.00
CA GLY A 211 -22.37 -3.42 -5.73
C GLY A 211 -23.13 -2.12 -5.47
N VAL A 212 -23.97 -1.67 -6.41
CA VAL A 212 -24.72 -0.40 -6.30
C VAL A 212 -25.63 -0.43 -5.06
N GLY A 213 -25.59 0.66 -4.29
CA GLY A 213 -26.34 0.80 -3.04
C GLY A 213 -25.64 0.18 -1.81
N SER A 214 -24.46 -0.43 -1.95
CA SER A 214 -23.67 -0.84 -0.79
C SER A 214 -23.10 0.36 -0.06
N GLU A 215 -22.98 0.26 1.26
CA GLU A 215 -22.55 1.35 2.14
C GLU A 215 -21.28 0.99 2.92
N VAL A 216 -20.44 2.00 3.16
CA VAL A 216 -19.25 1.91 3.99
C VAL A 216 -19.19 3.09 4.94
N VAL A 217 -18.92 2.86 6.22
CA VAL A 217 -18.74 3.93 7.21
C VAL A 217 -17.41 4.66 6.96
N ILE A 218 -17.44 5.99 6.90
CA ILE A 218 -16.24 6.81 6.73
C ILE A 218 -15.33 6.64 7.96
N GLY A 219 -14.10 6.18 7.72
CA GLY A 219 -13.12 5.86 8.78
C GLY A 219 -13.02 4.38 9.11
N GLU A 220 -13.89 3.52 8.56
CA GLU A 220 -13.83 2.08 8.73
C GLU A 220 -13.40 1.38 7.43
N GLY A 221 -12.64 0.31 7.58
CA GLY A 221 -12.08 -0.41 6.44
C GLY A 221 -11.15 0.44 5.58
N MET A 222 -10.68 -0.12 4.46
CA MET A 222 -9.80 0.61 3.55
C MET A 222 -10.47 1.80 2.87
N LEU A 223 -11.69 1.57 2.41
CA LEU A 223 -12.45 2.58 1.66
C LEU A 223 -12.80 3.76 2.56
N GLY A 224 -13.35 3.47 3.75
CA GLY A 224 -13.69 4.50 4.72
C GLY A 224 -12.48 5.27 5.24
N LEU A 225 -11.33 4.61 5.44
CA LEU A 225 -10.07 5.25 5.82
C LEU A 225 -9.53 6.15 4.70
N SER A 226 -9.57 5.67 3.44
CA SER A 226 -9.17 6.46 2.27
C SER A 226 -10.00 7.74 2.16
N ALA A 227 -11.32 7.63 2.31
CA ALA A 227 -12.23 8.76 2.29
C ALA A 227 -11.97 9.75 3.44
N LYS A 228 -11.88 9.26 4.68
CA LYS A 228 -11.61 10.09 5.85
C LYS A 228 -10.32 10.89 5.74
N ARG A 229 -9.28 10.29 5.16
CA ARG A 229 -7.96 10.90 5.04
C ARG A 229 -7.74 11.61 3.70
N ARG A 230 -8.68 11.50 2.77
CA ARG A 230 -8.57 12.03 1.39
C ARG A 230 -7.23 11.64 0.75
N SER A 231 -6.84 10.38 0.91
CA SER A 231 -5.55 9.87 0.42
C SER A 231 -5.73 8.52 -0.26
N VAL A 232 -4.87 8.25 -1.26
CA VAL A 232 -4.84 6.94 -1.93
C VAL A 232 -4.35 5.88 -0.96
N VAL A 233 -5.14 4.82 -0.80
CA VAL A 233 -4.77 3.61 -0.07
C VAL A 233 -4.63 2.48 -1.07
N ARG A 234 -3.43 1.90 -1.17
CA ARG A 234 -3.17 0.72 -2.01
C ARG A 234 -3.01 -0.51 -1.13
N ALA A 235 -3.73 -1.56 -1.47
CA ALA A 235 -3.58 -2.87 -0.84
C ALA A 235 -3.33 -3.91 -1.92
N ILE A 236 -2.39 -4.76 -1.66
CA ILE A 236 -1.98 -5.81 -2.58
C ILE A 236 -2.00 -7.13 -1.82
N HIS A 237 -2.43 -8.21 -2.46
CA HIS A 237 -2.81 -9.50 -1.87
C HIS A 237 -4.12 -9.46 -1.08
N MET A 238 -5.21 -9.05 -1.74
CA MET A 238 -6.53 -9.38 -1.25
C MET A 238 -6.80 -10.87 -1.51
N ARG A 239 -6.91 -11.68 -0.45
CA ARG A 239 -7.50 -13.02 -0.59
C ARG A 239 -8.93 -12.85 -1.06
N VAL A 240 -9.31 -13.58 -2.11
CA VAL A 240 -10.65 -13.57 -2.73
C VAL A 240 -11.81 -13.86 -1.75
N GLY A 241 -11.53 -14.22 -0.51
CA GLY A 241 -12.53 -14.39 0.56
C GLY A 241 -12.78 -13.16 1.45
N GLY A 242 -12.05 -12.05 1.26
CA GLY A 242 -12.11 -10.89 2.15
C GLY A 242 -13.06 -9.77 1.77
N LEU A 243 -13.57 -9.75 0.54
CA LEU A 243 -14.57 -8.75 0.10
C LEU A 243 -15.97 -9.00 0.70
N GLY A 244 -16.31 -10.25 1.05
CA GLY A 244 -17.60 -10.59 1.64
C GLY A 244 -17.82 -10.07 3.07
N GLY A 245 -16.78 -9.58 3.74
CA GLY A 245 -16.88 -9.03 5.11
C GLY A 245 -17.01 -7.51 5.19
N ILE A 246 -16.80 -6.79 4.10
CA ILE A 246 -16.78 -5.31 4.09
C ILE A 246 -18.09 -4.73 3.53
N VAL A 247 -18.81 -5.48 2.73
CA VAL A 247 -20.08 -5.06 2.15
C VAL A 247 -21.24 -5.69 2.93
N ARG A 248 -21.70 -5.03 3.99
CA ARG A 248 -23.04 -5.28 4.51
C ARG A 248 -24.02 -4.64 3.53
N VAL A 249 -24.61 -5.44 2.69
CA VAL A 249 -25.81 -5.04 1.94
C VAL A 249 -26.93 -4.85 2.96
N GLY A 250 -27.15 -3.61 3.37
CA GLY A 250 -28.30 -3.25 4.17
C GLY A 250 -29.54 -3.42 3.28
N LYS A 251 -30.36 -4.45 3.53
CA LYS A 251 -31.72 -4.48 2.99
C LYS A 251 -32.45 -3.27 3.57
N ARG A 252 -32.77 -2.28 2.72
CA ARG A 252 -33.82 -1.33 3.04
C ARG A 252 -35.10 -2.14 3.20
N THR A 253 -35.57 -2.30 4.43
CA THR A 253 -36.96 -2.64 4.70
C THR A 253 -37.77 -1.39 4.39
N SER A 254 -38.46 -1.44 3.25
CA SER A 254 -39.55 -0.49 2.94
C SER A 254 -40.63 -0.65 4.01
N VAL A 255 -40.91 0.44 4.70
CA VAL A 255 -42.21 0.68 5.36
C VAL A 255 -42.99 1.62 4.48
#